data_63e113c2f3ef6998a29fe3186f65d1f7
#
_entry.id   63e113c2f3ef6998a29fe3186f65d1f7
#
_cell.length_a   1.000
_cell.length_b   1.000
_cell.length_c   1.000
_cell.angle_alpha   90.00
_cell.angle_beta   90.00
_cell.angle_gamma   90.00
#
_symmetry.space_group_name_H-M   'P 1'
#
loop_
_entity.id
_entity.type
_entity.pdbx_description
1 polymer ?
#
loop_
_entity_poly.entity_id
_entity_poly.type
_entity_poly.pdbx_seq_one_letter_code
_entity_poly.pdbx_strand_id
1 'polypeptide(L)'
;DNALTQITEKGTENVYNYVTQLQAAELSQNMYTSDKFTSDLMNSYAWDTAIVFIQKCGTNNKYSRQNSFNTALLQTGTNSLTDTSKIDVQCNIYDMASNIEEWTTETSDFSILPCVYRGGLCNYSLYYASNRGNNNTSGSSANIGFRPLLYL
;
A
#
# COMPACT_ATOMS: atom_id res chain seq x y z
N ASP A 1 15.99 -11.91 -3.32
CA ASP A 1 16.25 -10.67 -4.04
C ASP A 1 15.25 -10.55 -5.17
N ASN A 2 14.11 -9.97 -4.90
CA ASN A 2 13.10 -9.74 -5.91
C ASN A 2 13.40 -8.44 -6.60
N ALA A 3 14.37 -8.50 -7.41
CA ALA A 3 14.78 -7.42 -8.27
C ALA A 3 13.72 -7.11 -9.32
N LEU A 4 12.60 -6.57 -8.88
CA LEU A 4 11.92 -5.64 -9.74
C LEU A 4 12.80 -4.39 -9.75
N THR A 5 13.54 -4.23 -10.80
CA THR A 5 14.46 -3.10 -10.99
C THR A 5 13.71 -1.79 -11.29
N GLN A 6 12.39 -1.84 -11.33
CA GLN A 6 11.56 -0.71 -11.67
C GLN A 6 10.31 -0.66 -10.79
N ILE A 7 10.15 0.42 -10.06
CA ILE A 7 8.90 0.78 -9.40
C ILE A 7 7.94 1.24 -10.50
N THR A 8 6.72 0.73 -10.46
CA THR A 8 5.74 1.06 -11.47
C THR A 8 4.58 1.84 -10.88
N GLU A 9 4.11 2.82 -11.64
CA GLU A 9 2.88 3.58 -11.38
C GLU A 9 1.79 3.21 -12.39
N LYS A 10 2.06 2.25 -13.25
CA LYS A 10 1.14 1.85 -14.31
C LYS A 10 0.27 0.71 -13.86
N GLY A 11 -1.02 0.82 -14.08
CA GLY A 11 -2.02 -0.19 -13.74
C GLY A 11 -1.87 -1.54 -14.43
N THR A 12 -0.87 -1.73 -15.27
CA THR A 12 -0.61 -2.99 -15.97
C THR A 12 0.65 -3.71 -15.50
N GLU A 13 1.31 -3.17 -14.47
CA GLU A 13 2.56 -3.71 -13.96
C GLU A 13 2.35 -4.37 -12.59
N ASN A 14 3.18 -5.32 -12.25
CA ASN A 14 3.15 -5.94 -10.93
C ASN A 14 3.59 -4.95 -9.86
N VAL A 15 2.94 -5.00 -8.70
CA VAL A 15 3.35 -4.21 -7.55
C VAL A 15 4.72 -4.67 -7.04
N TYR A 16 5.48 -3.72 -6.51
CA TYR A 16 6.77 -4.01 -5.91
C TYR A 16 6.58 -4.55 -4.50
N ASN A 17 7.03 -5.76 -4.25
CA ASN A 17 6.89 -6.46 -2.97
C ASN A 17 8.21 -7.07 -2.49
N TYR A 18 8.18 -7.87 -1.43
CA TYR A 18 9.36 -8.47 -0.81
C TYR A 18 10.42 -7.45 -0.38
N VAL A 19 10.00 -6.28 0.02
CA VAL A 19 10.87 -5.23 0.57
C VAL A 19 10.63 -5.11 2.07
N THR A 20 11.66 -4.72 2.80
CA THR A 20 11.51 -4.29 4.20
C THR A 20 10.97 -2.86 4.26
N GLN A 21 10.47 -2.44 5.43
CA GLN A 21 10.03 -1.06 5.61
C GLN A 21 11.15 -0.04 5.30
N LEU A 22 12.38 -0.32 5.72
CA LEU A 22 13.53 0.54 5.45
C LEU A 22 13.81 0.66 3.94
N GLN A 23 13.82 -0.47 3.23
CA GLN A 23 14.01 -0.47 1.78
C GLN A 23 12.88 0.28 1.07
N ALA A 24 11.64 0.13 1.52
CA ALA A 24 10.50 0.86 0.99
C ALA A 24 10.65 2.38 1.17
N ALA A 25 11.15 2.81 2.33
CA ALA A 25 11.43 4.22 2.61
C ALA A 25 12.55 4.76 1.69
N GLU A 26 13.67 4.06 1.59
CA GLU A 26 14.78 4.44 0.71
C GLU A 26 14.36 4.54 -0.76
N LEU A 27 13.59 3.56 -1.25
CA LEU A 27 13.06 3.56 -2.61
C LEU A 27 12.11 4.73 -2.83
N SER A 28 11.20 4.99 -1.89
CA SER A 28 10.25 6.10 -1.99
C SER A 28 10.94 7.45 -2.01
N GLN A 29 11.93 7.67 -1.14
CA GLN A 29 12.70 8.91 -1.06
C GLN A 29 13.52 9.19 -2.32
N ASN A 30 13.98 8.16 -3.01
CA ASN A 30 14.77 8.27 -4.22
C ASN A 30 13.95 8.24 -5.52
N MET A 31 12.63 8.04 -5.43
CA MET A 31 11.76 7.89 -6.61
C MET A 31 11.64 9.18 -7.40
N TYR A 32 11.42 10.29 -6.72
CA TYR A 32 11.26 11.59 -7.35
C TYR A 32 12.14 12.61 -6.68
N THR A 33 13.07 13.14 -7.44
CA THR A 33 13.93 14.24 -7.01
C THR A 33 13.57 15.52 -7.78
N SER A 34 13.08 16.53 -7.08
CA SER A 34 12.70 17.81 -7.66
C SER A 34 12.86 18.91 -6.63
N ASP A 35 13.17 20.12 -7.11
CA ASP A 35 13.17 21.32 -6.27
C ASP A 35 11.76 21.76 -5.84
N LYS A 36 10.72 21.14 -6.41
CA LYS A 36 9.32 21.53 -6.21
C LYS A 36 8.55 20.61 -5.29
N PHE A 37 8.99 19.38 -5.14
CA PHE A 37 8.31 18.39 -4.30
C PHE A 37 9.29 17.36 -3.76
N THR A 38 8.91 16.78 -2.65
CA THR A 38 9.63 15.70 -1.97
C THR A 38 8.85 14.40 -2.12
N SER A 39 9.56 13.31 -2.33
CA SER A 39 9.02 11.95 -2.32
C SER A 39 9.43 11.25 -1.04
N ASP A 40 8.52 10.55 -0.40
CA ASP A 40 8.79 9.74 0.79
C ASP A 40 7.85 8.54 0.85
N LEU A 41 8.10 7.61 1.74
CA LEU A 41 7.17 6.54 2.04
C LEU A 41 5.89 7.12 2.65
N MET A 42 4.75 6.58 2.25
CA MET A 42 3.45 6.97 2.81
C MET A 42 3.46 6.86 4.34
N ASN A 43 2.99 7.88 5.02
CA ASN A 43 2.81 7.84 6.47
C ASN A 43 1.35 7.52 6.83
N SER A 44 1.10 7.11 8.06
CA SER A 44 -0.25 6.73 8.49
C SER A 44 -1.24 7.89 8.51
N TYR A 45 -0.79 9.13 8.71
CA TYR A 45 -1.67 10.29 8.62
C TYR A 45 -2.16 10.53 7.20
N ALA A 46 -1.26 10.41 6.21
CA ALA A 46 -1.63 10.50 4.80
C ALA A 46 -2.55 9.34 4.39
N TRP A 47 -2.29 8.13 4.91
CA TRP A 47 -3.16 6.98 4.71
C TRP A 47 -4.59 7.26 5.19
N ASP A 48 -4.73 7.68 6.44
CA ASP A 48 -6.03 7.97 7.04
C ASP A 48 -6.71 9.16 6.35
N THR A 49 -5.94 10.18 5.93
CA THR A 49 -6.45 11.31 5.15
C THR A 49 -7.00 10.85 3.79
N ALA A 50 -6.30 9.96 3.11
CA ALA A 50 -6.78 9.38 1.84
C ALA A 50 -8.11 8.63 2.04
N ILE A 51 -8.24 7.83 3.09
CA ILE A 51 -9.50 7.14 3.43
C ILE A 51 -10.62 8.15 3.68
N VAL A 52 -10.36 9.19 4.48
CA VAL A 52 -11.36 10.24 4.75
C VAL A 52 -11.75 10.97 3.47
N PHE A 53 -10.78 11.28 2.61
CA PHE A 53 -11.04 11.91 1.31
C PHE A 53 -11.95 11.02 0.44
N ILE A 54 -11.63 9.74 0.32
CA ILE A 54 -12.46 8.78 -0.41
C ILE A 54 -13.89 8.72 0.15
N GLN A 55 -14.04 8.69 1.47
CA GLN A 55 -15.35 8.64 2.12
C GLN A 55 -16.18 9.91 1.92
N LYS A 56 -15.52 11.06 1.75
CA LYS A 56 -16.20 12.35 1.56
C LYS A 56 -16.47 12.69 0.10
N CYS A 57 -15.55 12.35 -0.78
CA CYS A 57 -15.58 12.77 -2.18
C CYS A 57 -15.91 11.63 -3.15
N GLY A 58 -15.72 10.39 -2.71
CA GLY A 58 -16.03 9.19 -3.50
C GLY A 58 -17.47 8.71 -3.31
N THR A 59 -17.75 7.55 -3.86
CA THR A 59 -19.06 6.90 -3.79
C THR A 59 -19.25 5.98 -2.59
N ASN A 60 -18.17 5.63 -1.91
CA ASN A 60 -18.20 4.72 -0.75
C ASN A 60 -17.90 5.46 0.55
N ASN A 61 -18.94 5.93 1.23
CA ASN A 61 -18.83 6.63 2.52
C ASN A 61 -18.43 5.73 3.70
N LYS A 62 -18.22 4.43 3.47
CA LYS A 62 -17.75 3.45 4.45
C LYS A 62 -16.43 2.80 4.03
N TYR A 63 -15.65 3.48 3.21
CA TYR A 63 -14.44 2.92 2.61
C TYR A 63 -13.42 2.41 3.64
N SER A 64 -13.34 3.00 4.82
CA SER A 64 -12.50 2.49 5.91
C SER A 64 -12.76 1.01 6.25
N ARG A 65 -14.00 0.55 6.03
CA ARG A 65 -14.43 -0.84 6.23
C ARG A 65 -14.50 -1.64 4.92
N GLN A 66 -14.01 -1.08 3.84
CA GLN A 66 -13.93 -1.80 2.58
C GLN A 66 -12.83 -2.84 2.69
N ASN A 67 -13.16 -4.08 2.43
CA ASN A 67 -12.24 -5.20 2.30
C ASN A 67 -11.99 -5.53 0.83
N SER A 68 -11.09 -6.45 0.58
CA SER A 68 -10.81 -6.92 -0.77
C SER A 68 -12.09 -7.37 -1.47
N PHE A 69 -12.32 -6.82 -2.65
CA PHE A 69 -13.53 -7.07 -3.44
C PHE A 69 -13.52 -8.42 -4.14
N ASN A 70 -12.35 -8.98 -4.37
CA ASN A 70 -12.29 -10.13 -5.26
C ASN A 70 -11.10 -11.04 -4.94
N THR A 71 -11.43 -12.18 -4.41
CA THR A 71 -10.49 -13.27 -4.21
C THR A 71 -10.18 -14.05 -5.49
N ALA A 72 -10.97 -13.89 -6.53
CA ALA A 72 -10.87 -14.68 -7.76
C ALA A 72 -9.80 -14.16 -8.75
N LEU A 73 -9.33 -12.93 -8.59
CA LEU A 73 -8.30 -12.35 -9.45
C LEU A 73 -6.87 -12.70 -9.02
N LEU A 74 -6.74 -13.48 -7.97
CA LEU A 74 -5.45 -13.79 -7.40
C LEU A 74 -5.01 -15.17 -7.86
N GLN A 75 -4.02 -15.16 -8.67
CA GLN A 75 -3.25 -16.38 -8.91
C GLN A 75 -2.33 -16.61 -7.71
N THR A 76 -2.37 -17.80 -7.18
CA THR A 76 -1.49 -18.23 -6.10
C THR A 76 -0.03 -17.92 -6.47
N GLY A 77 0.64 -17.12 -5.64
CA GLY A 77 2.05 -16.75 -5.83
C GLY A 77 2.31 -15.51 -6.67
N THR A 78 1.28 -14.86 -7.20
CA THR A 78 1.42 -13.57 -7.88
C THR A 78 0.47 -12.56 -7.27
N ASN A 79 0.95 -11.39 -6.94
CA ASN A 79 0.10 -10.29 -6.55
C ASN A 79 -0.60 -9.73 -7.79
N SER A 80 -1.81 -9.25 -7.59
CA SER A 80 -2.55 -8.61 -8.68
C SER A 80 -1.78 -7.42 -9.23
N LEU A 81 -1.98 -7.18 -10.50
CA LEU A 81 -1.57 -5.93 -11.11
C LEU A 81 -2.38 -4.79 -10.50
N THR A 82 -1.76 -3.66 -10.24
CA THR A 82 -2.49 -2.44 -9.89
C THR A 82 -3.50 -2.13 -10.99
N ASP A 83 -4.70 -1.70 -10.61
CA ASP A 83 -5.76 -1.30 -11.55
C ASP A 83 -6.24 -2.37 -12.54
N THR A 84 -5.87 -3.62 -12.42
CA THR A 84 -6.31 -4.66 -13.38
C THR A 84 -7.81 -4.85 -13.42
N SER A 85 -8.47 -4.65 -12.31
CA SER A 85 -9.91 -4.87 -12.19
C SER A 85 -10.72 -3.58 -12.14
N LYS A 86 -10.09 -2.44 -11.88
CA LYS A 86 -10.74 -1.17 -11.53
C LYS A 86 -11.80 -1.31 -10.44
N ILE A 87 -11.67 -2.34 -9.62
CA ILE A 87 -12.66 -2.68 -8.60
C ILE A 87 -12.46 -1.81 -7.37
N ASP A 88 -11.20 -1.59 -6.97
CA ASP A 88 -10.87 -0.74 -5.83
C ASP A 88 -10.22 0.57 -6.30
N VAL A 89 -11.00 1.37 -7.02
CA VAL A 89 -10.59 2.70 -7.47
C VAL A 89 -11.60 3.71 -6.97
N GLN A 90 -11.17 4.61 -6.12
CA GLN A 90 -11.98 5.68 -5.55
C GLN A 90 -11.24 7.01 -5.62
N CYS A 91 -11.84 8.03 -6.21
CA CYS A 91 -11.23 9.36 -6.35
C CYS A 91 -9.82 9.32 -6.99
N ASN A 92 -9.61 8.42 -7.94
CA ASN A 92 -8.31 8.17 -8.58
C ASN A 92 -7.21 7.63 -7.64
N ILE A 93 -7.62 7.07 -6.49
CA ILE A 93 -6.77 6.34 -5.56
C ILE A 93 -7.09 4.84 -5.71
N TYR A 94 -6.07 4.03 -5.83
CA TYR A 94 -6.17 2.61 -6.19
C TYR A 94 -5.76 1.72 -5.02
N ASP A 95 -6.47 0.61 -4.87
CA ASP A 95 -6.07 -0.59 -4.13
C ASP A 95 -5.76 -0.41 -2.63
N MET A 96 -6.30 0.61 -1.95
CA MET A 96 -6.09 0.76 -0.51
C MET A 96 -6.81 -0.32 0.33
N ALA A 97 -7.89 -0.91 -0.21
CA ALA A 97 -8.63 -1.99 0.45
C ALA A 97 -8.31 -3.37 -0.13
N SER A 98 -7.46 -3.44 -1.15
CA SER A 98 -7.20 -4.67 -1.90
C SER A 98 -5.73 -4.79 -2.30
N ASN A 99 -5.42 -5.74 -3.20
CA ASN A 99 -4.07 -6.04 -3.67
C ASN A 99 -3.15 -6.52 -2.55
N ILE A 100 -2.23 -5.70 -2.07
CA ILE A 100 -1.31 -6.06 -0.98
C ILE A 100 -1.32 -4.99 0.11
N GLU A 101 -0.99 -5.38 1.32
CA GLU A 101 -0.71 -4.46 2.41
C GLU A 101 0.50 -3.58 2.07
N GLU A 102 0.58 -2.40 2.63
CA GLU A 102 1.62 -1.42 2.27
C GLU A 102 2.34 -0.90 3.51
N TRP A 103 3.67 -0.92 3.46
CA TRP A 103 4.50 -0.30 4.47
C TRP A 103 4.19 1.20 4.61
N THR A 104 4.25 1.67 5.84
CA THR A 104 4.21 3.10 6.16
C THR A 104 5.43 3.49 6.98
N THR A 105 5.66 4.79 7.18
CA THR A 105 6.71 5.29 8.08
C THR A 105 6.36 5.11 9.56
N GLU A 106 5.18 4.59 9.87
CA GLU A 106 4.72 4.42 11.25
C GLU A 106 5.51 3.32 11.96
N THR A 107 5.75 3.55 13.23
CA THR A 107 6.32 2.55 14.14
C THR A 107 5.32 2.18 15.22
N SER A 108 5.36 0.93 15.66
CA SER A 108 4.56 0.45 16.78
C SER A 108 5.38 0.34 18.06
N ASP A 109 4.71 0.34 19.20
CA ASP A 109 5.33 0.15 20.51
C ASP A 109 5.78 -1.30 20.77
N PHE A 110 5.46 -2.21 19.85
CA PHE A 110 5.94 -3.60 19.92
C PHE A 110 7.40 -3.68 19.50
N SER A 111 8.29 -3.81 20.46
CA SER A 111 9.76 -3.81 20.22
C SER A 111 10.23 -4.90 19.25
N ILE A 112 9.53 -6.03 19.16
CA ILE A 112 9.85 -7.13 18.23
C ILE A 112 9.19 -7.00 16.87
N LEU A 113 8.14 -6.17 16.75
CA LEU A 113 7.36 -5.93 15.52
C LEU A 113 7.15 -4.41 15.32
N PRO A 114 8.21 -3.62 15.19
CA PRO A 114 8.09 -2.17 15.18
C PRO A 114 7.55 -1.59 13.87
N CYS A 115 7.66 -2.34 12.77
CA CYS A 115 7.32 -1.84 11.43
C CYS A 115 5.84 -2.00 11.13
N VAL A 116 5.16 -0.91 10.78
CA VAL A 116 3.72 -0.91 10.54
C VAL A 116 3.42 -0.91 9.04
N TYR A 117 2.46 -1.75 8.66
CA TYR A 117 1.84 -1.75 7.33
C TYR A 117 0.33 -1.50 7.44
N ARG A 118 -0.26 -1.02 6.36
CA ARG A 118 -1.67 -0.61 6.28
C ARG A 118 -2.36 -1.27 5.09
N GLY A 119 -3.70 -1.25 5.13
CA GLY A 119 -4.53 -1.60 4.00
C GLY A 119 -5.10 -3.01 4.01
N GLY A 120 -5.84 -3.30 2.96
CA GLY A 120 -6.41 -4.60 2.72
C GLY A 120 -5.41 -5.55 2.05
N LEU A 121 -5.73 -6.82 2.10
CA LEU A 121 -4.98 -7.85 1.41
C LEU A 121 -5.94 -8.63 0.50
N CYS A 122 -5.55 -8.77 -0.71
CA CYS A 122 -6.19 -9.68 -1.64
C CYS A 122 -6.29 -11.09 -1.00
N ASN A 123 -7.32 -11.83 -1.22
CA ASN A 123 -7.59 -13.14 -0.58
C ASN A 123 -7.98 -13.11 0.92
N TYR A 124 -8.05 -11.95 1.54
CA TYR A 124 -8.38 -11.84 2.95
C TYR A 124 -9.55 -10.88 3.16
N SER A 125 -10.75 -11.42 3.24
CA SER A 125 -11.98 -10.65 3.43
C SER A 125 -12.10 -9.98 4.81
N LEU A 126 -11.19 -10.26 5.72
CA LEU A 126 -11.17 -9.65 7.05
C LEU A 126 -10.24 -8.45 7.16
N TYR A 127 -9.47 -8.15 6.11
CA TYR A 127 -8.57 -7.00 6.07
C TYR A 127 -9.22 -5.86 5.30
N TYR A 128 -9.32 -4.71 5.95
CA TYR A 128 -10.01 -3.53 5.47
C TYR A 128 -9.01 -2.45 5.04
N ALA A 129 -9.47 -1.46 4.28
CA ALA A 129 -8.66 -0.28 3.94
C ALA A 129 -8.04 0.39 5.17
N SER A 130 -8.72 0.38 6.30
CA SER A 130 -8.21 0.92 7.57
C SER A 130 -7.33 -0.05 8.36
N ASN A 131 -7.09 -1.26 7.86
CA ASN A 131 -6.31 -2.25 8.58
C ASN A 131 -4.91 -1.71 8.92
N ARG A 132 -4.38 -2.19 10.03
CA ARG A 132 -3.06 -1.86 10.55
C ARG A 132 -2.44 -3.10 11.16
N GLY A 133 -1.35 -3.54 10.60
CA GLY A 133 -0.59 -4.69 11.08
C GLY A 133 0.87 -4.34 11.33
N ASN A 134 1.61 -5.25 11.92
CA ASN A 134 2.98 -5.03 12.35
C ASN A 134 3.89 -6.18 11.90
N ASN A 135 5.16 -5.86 11.64
CA ASN A 135 6.19 -6.83 11.36
C ASN A 135 7.54 -6.41 11.97
N ASN A 136 8.50 -7.30 11.99
CA ASN A 136 9.84 -6.99 12.42
C ASN A 136 10.61 -6.19 11.36
N THR A 137 11.78 -5.66 11.71
CA THR A 137 12.60 -4.80 10.85
C THR A 137 13.17 -5.52 9.62
N SER A 138 13.28 -6.83 9.65
CA SER A 138 13.71 -7.67 8.51
C SER A 138 12.53 -8.29 7.76
N GLY A 139 11.30 -7.97 8.18
CA GLY A 139 10.09 -8.51 7.56
C GLY A 139 9.96 -8.09 6.11
N SER A 140 9.79 -9.08 5.24
CA SER A 140 9.47 -8.88 3.83
C SER A 140 8.56 -10.01 3.38
N SER A 141 7.61 -9.74 2.51
CA SER A 141 6.60 -10.71 2.10
C SER A 141 6.09 -10.41 0.70
N ALA A 142 5.58 -11.44 0.04
CA ALA A 142 4.81 -11.28 -1.19
C ALA A 142 3.56 -10.41 -1.01
N ASN A 143 3.05 -10.35 0.21
CA ASN A 143 1.81 -9.68 0.55
C ASN A 143 2.01 -8.24 1.08
N ILE A 144 3.23 -7.75 1.12
CA ILE A 144 3.53 -6.41 1.59
C ILE A 144 4.36 -5.67 0.55
N GLY A 145 3.83 -4.56 0.09
CA GLY A 145 4.50 -3.60 -0.79
C GLY A 145 4.62 -2.24 -0.15
N PHE A 146 4.56 -1.20 -0.95
CA PHE A 146 4.60 0.18 -0.45
C PHE A 146 4.02 1.15 -1.47
N ARG A 147 3.71 2.34 -0.99
CA ARG A 147 3.22 3.47 -1.78
C ARG A 147 4.02 4.73 -1.44
N PRO A 148 4.58 5.41 -2.44
CA PRO A 148 5.21 6.72 -2.21
C PRO A 148 4.14 7.80 -1.99
N LEU A 149 4.55 8.83 -1.25
CA LEU A 149 3.82 10.07 -1.04
C LEU A 149 4.62 11.22 -1.65
N LEU A 150 3.96 12.08 -2.40
CA LEU A 150 4.53 13.33 -2.90
C LEU A 150 3.92 14.50 -2.13
N TYR A 151 4.77 15.44 -1.70
CA TYR A 151 4.35 16.67 -1.03
C TYR A 151 5.29 17.83 -1.37
N LEU A 152 4.75 19.04 -1.26
CA LEU A 152 5.43 20.31 -1.52
C LEU A 152 6.26 20.75 -0.32
#